data_eccbc10bd1b13be2147d033a431be3bc
#
_entry.id   eccbc10bd1b13be2147d033a431be3bc
#
_cell.length_a   1.000
_cell.length_b   1.000
_cell.length_c   1.000
_cell.angle_alpha   90.00
_cell.angle_beta   90.00
_cell.angle_gamma   90.00
#
_symmetry.space_group_name_H-M   'P 1'
#
loop_
_entity.id
_entity.type
_entity.pdbx_description
1 polymer ?
#
loop_
_entity_poly.entity_id
_entity_poly.type
_entity_poly.pdbx_seq_one_letter_code
_entity_poly.pdbx_strand_id
1 'polypeptide(L)'
;MFVSYVELHCHSAFSFLDGASLPEELVVAALERGHQALALTDHNSVSGSMEFAQAASSLGLRAIHGAEVDLVDPATARVQREGGVLSDTERAARWTGHVTLLVRDGLGWRNLCRLLTRAHAHTRESSGRRRLLAPMLTVADLAEHAEGLVCLSGCADHGVHDEPTARALLAAFGRDAFRIELQRPFHRDDRARNRELAELAGRLGVPCVATGNVHAHEPARARLQDVLVAVREHTTLDASEPLRRGNHTHVLATPAAMAARFEDHPDAVAETERLAATLIFDLTADLGYRYPRAEDEEADRKLAAVCDRCFDTRYPMGSGLRATATARMDQELALIRDLGLSGFFLLHHEMLELAREVAREVRGNDVARSLLPPGRGRGSSVSSIVCYLTGLSHVDPIDNELHIGRFLSEGITALPDIDLDFPRDVRAALIPRVHEHFGRKQAALVAAFPTYRARGAIRELGKALGLPP
;
A
#
# COMPACT_ATOMS: atom_id res chain seq x y z
N MET A 1 9.70 -38.11 -3.06
CA MET A 1 8.98 -37.30 -2.07
C MET A 1 8.92 -35.86 -2.61
N PHE A 2 7.72 -35.29 -2.80
CA PHE A 2 7.63 -33.87 -3.11
C PHE A 2 8.10 -33.11 -1.88
N VAL A 3 9.14 -32.32 -2.03
CA VAL A 3 9.59 -31.41 -0.98
C VAL A 3 8.64 -30.21 -0.99
N SER A 4 7.91 -30.00 0.09
CA SER A 4 7.06 -28.84 0.25
C SER A 4 7.85 -27.69 0.87
N TYR A 5 7.82 -26.54 0.23
CA TYR A 5 8.46 -25.30 0.70
C TYR A 5 7.69 -24.11 0.17
N VAL A 6 7.50 -23.11 1.00
CA VAL A 6 6.90 -21.83 0.63
C VAL A 6 7.92 -20.72 0.88
N GLU A 7 8.19 -19.89 -0.14
CA GLU A 7 9.01 -18.70 0.05
C GLU A 7 8.21 -17.63 0.80
N LEU A 8 8.71 -17.22 1.96
CA LEU A 8 8.03 -16.30 2.88
C LEU A 8 8.70 -14.92 2.96
N HIS A 9 9.80 -14.70 2.23
CA HIS A 9 10.52 -13.44 2.21
C HIS A 9 10.95 -13.08 0.79
N CYS A 10 10.14 -12.28 0.11
CA CYS A 10 10.32 -11.95 -1.30
C CYS A 10 9.97 -10.49 -1.58
N HIS A 11 10.82 -9.81 -2.33
CA HIS A 11 10.72 -8.42 -2.71
C HIS A 11 10.41 -8.26 -4.19
N SER A 12 9.50 -7.35 -4.51
CA SER A 12 9.23 -6.91 -5.87
C SER A 12 9.93 -5.57 -6.18
N ALA A 13 9.67 -5.04 -7.39
CA ALA A 13 10.11 -3.69 -7.78
C ALA A 13 9.48 -2.56 -6.93
N PHE A 14 8.50 -2.87 -6.06
CA PHE A 14 7.97 -1.94 -5.07
C PHE A 14 8.82 -1.84 -3.79
N SER A 15 9.83 -2.70 -3.63
CA SER A 15 11.02 -2.42 -2.83
C SER A 15 11.95 -1.53 -3.67
N PHE A 16 11.66 -0.21 -3.66
CA PHE A 16 12.23 0.74 -4.61
C PHE A 16 13.75 0.74 -4.61
N LEU A 17 14.33 0.64 -5.81
CA LEU A 17 15.77 0.59 -6.05
C LEU A 17 16.49 -0.59 -5.37
N ASP A 18 15.75 -1.67 -5.07
CA ASP A 18 16.27 -2.90 -4.52
C ASP A 18 15.69 -4.15 -5.20
N GLY A 19 14.38 -4.33 -5.25
CA GLY A 19 13.75 -5.43 -5.98
C GLY A 19 13.79 -5.23 -7.50
N ALA A 20 14.10 -6.29 -8.25
CA ALA A 20 14.34 -6.23 -9.70
C ALA A 20 13.27 -6.97 -10.53
N SER A 21 12.13 -7.34 -9.93
CA SER A 21 11.04 -8.06 -10.61
C SER A 21 9.69 -7.44 -10.31
N LEU A 22 8.82 -7.41 -11.29
CA LEU A 22 7.43 -7.01 -11.07
C LEU A 22 6.68 -8.10 -10.28
N PRO A 23 5.61 -7.76 -9.54
CA PRO A 23 4.82 -8.75 -8.80
C PRO A 23 4.32 -9.91 -9.65
N GLU A 24 3.82 -9.64 -10.86
CA GLU A 24 3.35 -10.65 -11.81
C GLU A 24 4.47 -11.54 -12.34
N GLU A 25 5.69 -11.02 -12.54
CA GLU A 25 6.85 -11.83 -12.95
C GLU A 25 7.23 -12.84 -11.85
N LEU A 26 7.12 -12.42 -10.58
CA LEU A 26 7.35 -13.31 -9.42
C LEU A 26 6.30 -14.42 -9.34
N VAL A 27 5.02 -14.11 -9.60
CA VAL A 27 3.94 -15.11 -9.62
C VAL A 27 4.16 -16.16 -10.69
N VAL A 28 4.45 -15.74 -11.93
CA VAL A 28 4.73 -16.67 -13.06
C VAL A 28 5.92 -17.54 -12.72
N ALA A 29 7.02 -16.95 -12.27
CA ALA A 29 8.22 -17.70 -11.93
C ALA A 29 8.03 -18.67 -10.75
N ALA A 30 7.18 -18.32 -9.77
CA ALA A 30 6.83 -19.23 -8.68
C ALA A 30 6.12 -20.48 -9.18
N LEU A 31 5.13 -20.32 -10.04
CA LEU A 31 4.41 -21.45 -10.65
C LEU A 31 5.32 -22.33 -11.49
N GLU A 32 6.15 -21.73 -12.35
CA GLU A 32 7.13 -22.46 -13.17
C GLU A 32 8.12 -23.27 -12.34
N ARG A 33 8.45 -22.80 -11.12
CA ARG A 33 9.34 -23.49 -10.17
C ARG A 33 8.62 -24.45 -9.23
N GLY A 34 7.30 -24.60 -9.38
CA GLY A 34 6.51 -25.57 -8.62
C GLY A 34 6.08 -25.09 -7.22
N HIS A 35 6.13 -23.80 -6.94
CA HIS A 35 5.55 -23.25 -5.71
C HIS A 35 4.03 -23.27 -5.75
N GLN A 36 3.41 -23.57 -4.60
CA GLN A 36 1.94 -23.54 -4.42
C GLN A 36 1.48 -22.23 -3.75
N ALA A 37 2.40 -21.52 -3.11
CA ALA A 37 2.19 -20.24 -2.47
C ALA A 37 3.49 -19.42 -2.49
N LEU A 38 3.36 -18.11 -2.44
CA LEU A 38 4.47 -17.15 -2.38
C LEU A 38 4.07 -15.98 -1.48
N ALA A 39 4.98 -15.53 -0.63
CA ALA A 39 4.80 -14.27 0.09
C ALA A 39 5.41 -13.11 -0.71
N LEU A 40 4.74 -11.94 -0.66
CA LEU A 40 5.33 -10.67 -1.06
C LEU A 40 5.51 -9.81 0.18
N THR A 41 6.77 -9.40 0.44
CA THR A 41 7.19 -8.70 1.66
C THR A 41 8.05 -7.49 1.34
N ASP A 42 7.54 -6.60 0.49
CA ASP A 42 8.27 -5.41 0.06
C ASP A 42 8.71 -4.53 1.23
N HIS A 43 9.88 -3.89 1.08
CA HIS A 43 10.52 -3.10 2.12
C HIS A 43 9.72 -1.83 2.44
N ASN A 44 9.25 -1.73 3.68
CA ASN A 44 8.42 -0.63 4.21
C ASN A 44 7.19 -0.29 3.35
N SER A 45 6.64 -1.25 2.60
CA SER A 45 5.58 -1.01 1.63
C SER A 45 4.69 -2.23 1.41
N VAL A 46 3.41 -1.98 1.09
CA VAL A 46 2.48 -2.97 0.54
C VAL A 46 1.92 -2.51 -0.81
N SER A 47 2.63 -1.61 -1.47
CA SER A 47 2.14 -0.97 -2.71
C SER A 47 2.00 -1.94 -3.88
N GLY A 48 2.81 -3.01 -3.93
CA GLY A 48 2.71 -4.08 -4.93
C GLY A 48 1.70 -5.18 -4.60
N SER A 49 1.11 -5.15 -3.40
CA SER A 49 0.31 -6.28 -2.90
C SER A 49 -0.96 -6.55 -3.70
N MET A 50 -1.62 -5.52 -4.25
CA MET A 50 -2.84 -5.71 -5.05
C MET A 50 -2.53 -6.31 -6.43
N GLU A 51 -1.50 -5.81 -7.12
CA GLU A 51 -1.05 -6.38 -8.40
C GLU A 51 -0.61 -7.82 -8.23
N PHE A 52 0.12 -8.11 -7.15
CA PHE A 52 0.50 -9.47 -6.77
C PHE A 52 -0.70 -10.37 -6.51
N ALA A 53 -1.69 -9.92 -5.72
CA ALA A 53 -2.89 -10.68 -5.40
C ALA A 53 -3.72 -11.00 -6.64
N GLN A 54 -3.91 -10.02 -7.54
CA GLN A 54 -4.66 -10.20 -8.78
C GLN A 54 -3.96 -11.18 -9.73
N ALA A 55 -2.64 -11.05 -9.92
CA ALA A 55 -1.87 -11.98 -10.73
C ALA A 55 -1.91 -13.40 -10.15
N ALA A 56 -1.72 -13.54 -8.84
CA ALA A 56 -1.75 -14.83 -8.15
C ALA A 56 -3.12 -15.51 -8.25
N SER A 57 -4.20 -14.78 -8.00
CA SER A 57 -5.58 -15.26 -8.13
C SER A 57 -5.89 -15.72 -9.55
N SER A 58 -5.48 -14.93 -10.56
CA SER A 58 -5.72 -15.23 -11.98
C SER A 58 -4.99 -16.49 -12.45
N LEU A 59 -3.85 -16.81 -11.85
CA LEU A 59 -3.00 -17.93 -12.25
C LEU A 59 -3.07 -19.15 -11.29
N GLY A 60 -3.86 -19.04 -10.21
CA GLY A 60 -4.07 -20.13 -9.25
C GLY A 60 -2.91 -20.34 -8.26
N LEU A 61 -2.07 -19.30 -8.02
CA LEU A 61 -1.09 -19.29 -6.94
C LEU A 61 -1.72 -18.71 -5.67
N ARG A 62 -1.43 -19.28 -4.51
CA ARG A 62 -1.85 -18.68 -3.25
C ARG A 62 -0.92 -17.52 -2.86
N ALA A 63 -1.47 -16.31 -2.82
CA ALA A 63 -0.76 -15.12 -2.38
C ALA A 63 -0.70 -15.04 -0.85
N ILE A 64 0.47 -14.70 -0.30
CA ILE A 64 0.67 -14.35 1.10
C ILE A 64 1.17 -12.90 1.13
N HIS A 65 0.57 -12.08 1.98
CA HIS A 65 0.89 -10.67 2.05
C HIS A 65 1.71 -10.35 3.29
N GLY A 66 2.64 -9.41 3.16
CA GLY A 66 3.48 -8.96 4.24
C GLY A 66 4.27 -7.70 3.89
N ALA A 67 5.18 -7.32 4.76
CA ALA A 67 6.18 -6.29 4.49
C ALA A 67 7.41 -6.53 5.39
N GLU A 68 8.58 -6.20 4.88
CA GLU A 68 9.76 -6.00 5.70
C GLU A 68 9.73 -4.57 6.27
N VAL A 69 10.02 -4.39 7.55
CA VAL A 69 9.95 -3.09 8.22
C VAL A 69 11.20 -2.81 9.04
N ASP A 70 11.71 -1.57 8.95
CA ASP A 70 12.89 -1.12 9.68
C ASP A 70 12.58 -0.85 11.15
N LEU A 71 13.49 -1.29 12.02
CA LEU A 71 13.45 -1.08 13.45
C LEU A 71 14.56 -0.13 13.92
N VAL A 72 14.20 0.77 14.80
CA VAL A 72 15.13 1.67 15.49
C VAL A 72 14.90 1.66 16.99
N ASP A 73 15.89 2.09 17.74
CA ASP A 73 15.74 2.29 19.18
C ASP A 73 14.71 3.40 19.50
N PRO A 74 14.06 3.34 20.70
CA PRO A 74 13.02 4.31 21.07
C PRO A 74 13.51 5.76 21.15
N ALA A 75 14.79 6.00 21.48
CA ALA A 75 15.33 7.36 21.57
C ALA A 75 15.46 8.00 20.18
N THR A 76 15.88 7.22 19.18
CA THR A 76 15.92 7.61 17.77
C THR A 76 14.54 7.96 17.26
N ALA A 77 13.57 7.09 17.50
CA ALA A 77 12.17 7.32 17.10
C ALA A 77 11.60 8.60 17.72
N ARG A 78 11.91 8.87 19.00
CA ARG A 78 11.47 10.08 19.68
C ARG A 78 12.05 11.34 19.04
N VAL A 79 13.36 11.39 18.81
CA VAL A 79 14.03 12.55 18.18
C VAL A 79 13.40 12.89 16.83
N GLN A 80 13.16 11.90 15.98
CA GLN A 80 12.55 12.15 14.66
C GLN A 80 11.08 12.55 14.75
N ARG A 81 10.29 11.96 15.66
CA ARG A 81 8.88 12.34 15.88
C ARG A 81 8.72 13.77 16.40
N GLU A 82 9.70 14.26 17.16
CA GLU A 82 9.77 15.63 17.65
C GLU A 82 10.34 16.62 16.60
N GLY A 83 10.59 16.17 15.37
CA GLY A 83 11.13 17.01 14.29
C GLY A 83 12.64 17.23 14.34
N GLY A 84 13.35 16.50 15.19
CA GLY A 84 14.83 16.48 15.23
C GLY A 84 15.43 15.78 14.02
N VAL A 85 16.60 16.24 13.58
CA VAL A 85 17.35 15.65 12.48
C VAL A 85 18.57 14.93 13.04
N LEU A 86 18.65 13.63 12.81
CA LEU A 86 19.84 12.84 13.08
C LEU A 86 20.75 12.83 11.85
N SER A 87 22.05 12.89 12.07
CA SER A 87 23.03 12.62 11.03
C SER A 87 22.92 11.16 10.56
N ASP A 88 23.39 10.87 9.35
CA ASP A 88 23.35 9.51 8.82
C ASP A 88 24.17 8.54 9.70
N THR A 89 25.27 9.00 10.28
CA THR A 89 26.10 8.23 11.24
C THR A 89 25.34 7.91 12.54
N GLU A 90 24.64 8.91 13.12
CA GLU A 90 23.82 8.69 14.33
C GLU A 90 22.66 7.75 14.07
N ARG A 91 22.06 7.83 12.87
CA ARG A 91 20.97 6.94 12.45
C ARG A 91 21.46 5.51 12.27
N ALA A 92 22.58 5.30 11.57
CA ALA A 92 23.17 4.00 11.37
C ALA A 92 23.59 3.35 12.71
N ALA A 93 24.10 4.14 13.65
CA ALA A 93 24.51 3.64 14.98
C ALA A 93 23.31 3.22 15.88
N ARG A 94 22.10 3.66 15.56
CA ARG A 94 20.87 3.42 16.35
C ARG A 94 19.83 2.58 15.61
N TRP A 95 20.17 2.10 14.43
CA TRP A 95 19.36 1.15 13.70
C TRP A 95 19.48 -0.22 14.35
N THR A 96 18.36 -0.84 14.68
CA THR A 96 18.31 -2.15 15.37
C THR A 96 18.18 -3.32 14.41
N GLY A 97 17.92 -3.03 13.14
CA GLY A 97 17.70 -4.05 12.11
C GLY A 97 16.33 -3.91 11.45
N HIS A 98 15.88 -4.97 10.80
CA HIS A 98 14.52 -5.07 10.28
C HIS A 98 13.91 -6.44 10.59
N VAL A 99 12.59 -6.52 10.49
CA VAL A 99 11.80 -7.74 10.64
C VAL A 99 10.84 -7.89 9.48
N THR A 100 10.48 -9.14 9.17
CA THR A 100 9.47 -9.44 8.16
C THR A 100 8.14 -9.73 8.86
N LEU A 101 7.12 -8.99 8.51
CA LEU A 101 5.75 -9.16 9.01
C LEU A 101 4.89 -9.84 7.94
N LEU A 102 4.21 -10.93 8.32
CA LEU A 102 3.29 -11.67 7.45
C LEU A 102 1.86 -11.53 7.97
N VAL A 103 0.93 -11.34 7.06
CA VAL A 103 -0.49 -11.15 7.38
C VAL A 103 -1.19 -12.50 7.52
N ARG A 104 -1.83 -12.74 8.67
CA ARG A 104 -2.60 -13.93 8.96
C ARG A 104 -4.05 -13.80 8.50
N ASP A 105 -4.66 -12.65 8.76
CA ASP A 105 -6.08 -12.38 8.56
C ASP A 105 -6.35 -10.89 8.27
N GLY A 106 -7.63 -10.51 8.11
CA GLY A 106 -8.01 -9.13 7.83
C GLY A 106 -7.68 -8.14 8.95
N LEU A 107 -7.56 -8.56 10.21
CA LEU A 107 -7.08 -7.70 11.29
C LEU A 107 -5.59 -7.42 11.14
N GLY A 108 -4.81 -8.46 10.83
CA GLY A 108 -3.38 -8.34 10.54
C GLY A 108 -3.10 -7.40 9.38
N TRP A 109 -3.88 -7.48 8.29
CA TRP A 109 -3.78 -6.53 7.18
C TRP A 109 -3.99 -5.08 7.62
N ARG A 110 -5.05 -4.82 8.37
CA ARG A 110 -5.31 -3.48 8.92
C ARG A 110 -4.19 -2.99 9.83
N ASN A 111 -3.64 -3.88 10.67
CA ASN A 111 -2.56 -3.56 11.58
C ASN A 111 -1.25 -3.29 10.82
N LEU A 112 -0.92 -4.08 9.79
CA LEU A 112 0.22 -3.82 8.91
C LEU A 112 0.12 -2.46 8.23
N CYS A 113 -1.04 -2.11 7.66
CA CYS A 113 -1.28 -0.80 7.05
C CYS A 113 -1.12 0.36 8.06
N ARG A 114 -1.54 0.17 9.32
CA ARG A 114 -1.34 1.17 10.40
C ARG A 114 0.13 1.32 10.77
N LEU A 115 0.85 0.22 10.89
CA LEU A 115 2.29 0.23 11.14
C LEU A 115 3.04 0.97 10.04
N LEU A 116 2.78 0.63 8.78
CA LEU A 116 3.40 1.31 7.64
C LEU A 116 3.04 2.80 7.59
N THR A 117 1.79 3.17 7.86
CA THR A 117 1.37 4.57 7.97
C THR A 117 2.16 5.30 9.06
N ARG A 118 2.35 4.65 10.22
CA ARG A 118 3.13 5.19 11.34
C ARG A 118 4.62 5.31 10.99
N ALA A 119 5.19 4.29 10.33
CA ALA A 119 6.58 4.29 9.86
C ALA A 119 6.86 5.48 8.93
N HIS A 120 5.93 5.79 8.03
CA HIS A 120 6.07 6.88 7.06
C HIS A 120 5.65 8.26 7.58
N ALA A 121 5.05 8.39 8.76
CA ALA A 121 4.51 9.65 9.26
C ALA A 121 5.55 10.78 9.37
N HIS A 122 6.83 10.45 9.51
CA HIS A 122 7.92 11.39 9.74
C HIS A 122 8.99 11.37 8.63
N THR A 123 8.66 10.82 7.46
CA THR A 123 9.62 10.69 6.35
C THR A 123 9.87 12.00 5.61
N ARG A 124 9.14 13.08 5.91
CA ARG A 124 9.31 14.41 5.32
C ARG A 124 9.65 15.42 6.40
N GLU A 125 10.78 16.15 6.21
CA GLU A 125 11.12 17.27 7.08
C GLU A 125 10.12 18.43 6.91
N SER A 126 9.72 19.04 8.03
CA SER A 126 8.87 20.24 8.07
C SER A 126 9.60 21.51 7.61
N SER A 127 10.93 21.47 7.48
CA SER A 127 11.80 22.63 7.24
C SER A 127 11.96 23.06 5.77
N GLY A 128 11.13 22.53 4.86
CA GLY A 128 11.17 22.91 3.44
C GLY A 128 12.32 22.30 2.61
N ARG A 129 13.26 21.60 3.22
CA ARG A 129 14.24 20.78 2.51
C ARG A 129 13.58 19.48 2.09
N ARG A 130 13.68 19.13 0.80
CA ARG A 130 13.09 17.90 0.23
C ARG A 130 13.93 16.65 0.55
N ARG A 131 14.44 16.52 1.77
CA ARG A 131 15.13 15.29 2.18
C ARG A 131 14.08 14.30 2.67
N LEU A 132 14.07 13.10 2.10
CA LEU A 132 13.30 11.99 2.59
C LEU A 132 14.08 11.30 3.71
N LEU A 133 13.42 11.07 4.84
CA LEU A 133 13.94 10.26 5.92
C LEU A 133 13.47 8.81 5.73
N ALA A 134 14.25 7.84 6.20
CA ALA A 134 13.85 6.44 6.16
C ALA A 134 12.62 6.21 7.04
N PRO A 135 11.64 5.39 6.61
CA PRO A 135 10.58 4.89 7.48
C PRO A 135 11.17 4.12 8.65
N MET A 136 10.50 4.14 9.80
CA MET A 136 10.98 3.43 10.98
C MET A 136 9.89 3.13 11.98
N LEU A 137 10.06 2.03 12.70
CA LEU A 137 9.22 1.60 13.80
C LEU A 137 10.10 1.23 15.01
N THR A 138 9.49 1.18 16.18
CA THR A 138 10.07 0.57 17.38
C THR A 138 9.39 -0.75 17.66
N VAL A 139 9.99 -1.61 18.49
CA VAL A 139 9.34 -2.84 18.96
C VAL A 139 8.04 -2.54 19.72
N ALA A 140 7.95 -1.38 20.39
CA ALA A 140 6.71 -0.94 21.03
C ALA A 140 5.59 -0.62 20.02
N ASP A 141 5.93 -0.01 18.90
CA ASP A 141 4.97 0.22 17.81
C ASP A 141 4.43 -1.11 17.25
N LEU A 142 5.31 -2.10 17.11
CA LEU A 142 4.91 -3.44 16.67
C LEU A 142 3.97 -4.10 17.68
N ALA A 143 4.28 -3.99 18.98
CA ALA A 143 3.48 -4.59 20.05
C ALA A 143 2.04 -4.05 20.10
N GLU A 144 1.84 -2.76 19.80
CA GLU A 144 0.51 -2.13 19.74
C GLU A 144 -0.36 -2.69 18.61
N HIS A 145 0.24 -3.31 17.58
CA HIS A 145 -0.41 -3.77 16.36
C HIS A 145 -0.02 -5.19 15.94
N ALA A 146 0.41 -6.03 16.88
CA ALA A 146 0.90 -7.39 16.60
C ALA A 146 -0.20 -8.38 16.22
N GLU A 147 -1.45 -8.14 16.66
CA GLU A 147 -2.56 -9.06 16.46
C GLU A 147 -2.86 -9.28 14.98
N GLY A 148 -3.04 -10.55 14.58
CA GLY A 148 -3.24 -10.95 13.18
C GLY A 148 -1.99 -10.93 12.31
N LEU A 149 -0.81 -10.64 12.90
CA LEU A 149 0.49 -10.66 12.21
C LEU A 149 1.38 -11.78 12.74
N VAL A 150 2.26 -12.26 11.88
CA VAL A 150 3.40 -13.12 12.22
C VAL A 150 4.69 -12.33 11.95
N CYS A 151 5.63 -12.39 12.89
CA CYS A 151 6.93 -11.74 12.77
C CYS A 151 8.03 -12.77 12.56
N LEU A 152 8.82 -12.59 11.49
CA LEU A 152 10.10 -13.27 11.28
C LEU A 152 11.21 -12.33 11.72
N SER A 153 12.30 -12.88 12.30
CA SER A 153 13.39 -12.05 12.88
C SER A 153 14.20 -11.26 11.85
N GLY A 154 13.90 -11.39 10.55
CA GLY A 154 14.51 -10.62 9.48
C GLY A 154 15.73 -11.29 8.82
N CYS A 155 16.28 -10.62 7.83
CA CYS A 155 17.26 -11.19 6.91
C CYS A 155 18.65 -11.44 7.51
N ALA A 156 19.48 -12.16 6.76
CA ALA A 156 20.84 -12.53 7.14
C ALA A 156 21.75 -11.33 7.42
N ASP A 157 21.58 -10.23 6.67
CA ASP A 157 22.49 -9.08 6.75
C ASP A 157 22.06 -8.06 7.81
N HIS A 158 20.76 -7.90 7.98
CA HIS A 158 20.17 -6.80 8.72
C HIS A 158 19.03 -7.19 9.66
N GLY A 159 18.79 -8.48 9.84
CA GLY A 159 17.76 -8.99 10.75
C GLY A 159 18.13 -8.81 12.22
N VAL A 160 17.19 -9.10 13.11
CA VAL A 160 17.38 -9.09 14.55
C VAL A 160 18.07 -10.40 14.96
N HIS A 161 19.34 -10.30 15.33
CA HIS A 161 20.17 -11.43 15.73
C HIS A 161 20.51 -11.40 17.24
N ASP A 162 20.25 -10.32 17.93
CA ASP A 162 20.51 -10.18 19.35
C ASP A 162 19.34 -10.71 20.20
N GLU A 163 19.68 -11.37 21.31
CA GLU A 163 18.69 -12.00 22.19
C GLU A 163 17.76 -10.99 22.90
N PRO A 164 18.21 -9.80 23.37
CA PRO A 164 17.34 -8.83 24.00
C PRO A 164 16.21 -8.36 23.07
N THR A 165 16.52 -7.99 21.82
CA THR A 165 15.52 -7.56 20.83
C THR A 165 14.60 -8.73 20.44
N ALA A 166 15.14 -9.94 20.22
CA ALA A 166 14.35 -11.12 19.92
C ALA A 166 13.37 -11.48 21.07
N ARG A 167 13.76 -11.32 22.34
CA ARG A 167 12.87 -11.49 23.49
C ARG A 167 11.76 -10.44 23.53
N ALA A 168 12.06 -9.19 23.18
CA ALA A 168 11.06 -8.14 23.11
C ALA A 168 10.04 -8.41 21.98
N LEU A 169 10.49 -8.89 20.82
CA LEU A 169 9.61 -9.34 19.72
C LEU A 169 8.75 -10.55 20.13
N LEU A 170 9.36 -11.53 20.81
CA LEU A 170 8.62 -12.67 21.34
C LEU A 170 7.54 -12.25 22.35
N ALA A 171 7.83 -11.27 23.20
CA ALA A 171 6.85 -10.73 24.14
C ALA A 171 5.70 -9.99 23.40
N ALA A 172 6.01 -9.29 22.28
CA ALA A 172 5.04 -8.57 21.48
C ALA A 172 4.11 -9.49 20.68
N PHE A 173 4.64 -10.53 20.04
CA PHE A 173 3.89 -11.39 19.11
C PHE A 173 3.42 -12.72 19.73
N GLY A 174 4.09 -13.17 20.79
CA GLY A 174 3.86 -14.49 21.36
C GLY A 174 4.54 -15.63 20.56
N ARG A 175 4.58 -16.83 21.15
CA ARG A 175 5.27 -18.01 20.57
C ARG A 175 4.67 -18.48 19.24
N ASP A 176 3.38 -18.34 19.08
CA ASP A 176 2.67 -18.81 17.90
C ASP A 176 2.85 -17.90 16.68
N ALA A 177 3.28 -16.65 16.91
CA ALA A 177 3.41 -15.64 15.89
C ALA A 177 4.83 -15.03 15.77
N PHE A 178 5.85 -15.64 16.37
CA PHE A 178 7.24 -15.23 16.20
C PHE A 178 8.11 -16.40 15.74
N ARG A 179 9.00 -16.14 14.77
CA ARG A 179 9.94 -17.12 14.21
C ARG A 179 11.32 -16.52 14.09
N ILE A 180 12.35 -17.33 14.33
CA ILE A 180 13.72 -16.98 13.97
C ILE A 180 13.94 -17.36 12.51
N GLU A 181 14.33 -16.39 11.71
CA GLU A 181 14.54 -16.56 10.28
C GLU A 181 15.96 -17.01 9.97
N LEU A 182 16.11 -18.06 9.18
CA LEU A 182 17.39 -18.58 8.72
C LEU A 182 17.52 -18.34 7.21
N GLN A 183 18.63 -17.72 6.81
CA GLN A 183 18.94 -17.46 5.39
C GLN A 183 20.33 -17.94 5.01
N ARG A 184 20.53 -18.29 3.76
CA ARG A 184 21.81 -18.71 3.18
C ARG A 184 22.06 -18.06 1.84
N PRO A 185 22.52 -16.81 1.82
CA PRO A 185 22.94 -16.14 0.60
C PRO A 185 24.31 -16.63 0.07
N PHE A 186 24.88 -17.69 0.63
CA PHE A 186 26.19 -18.26 0.36
C PHE A 186 27.36 -17.36 0.79
N HIS A 187 27.18 -16.61 1.87
CA HIS A 187 28.27 -15.96 2.56
C HIS A 187 29.09 -16.99 3.36
N ARG A 188 30.34 -16.63 3.63
CA ARG A 188 31.30 -17.55 4.27
C ARG A 188 30.87 -17.99 5.68
N ASP A 189 30.14 -17.13 6.39
CA ASP A 189 29.70 -17.29 7.79
C ASP A 189 28.25 -17.79 7.94
N ASP A 190 27.52 -18.02 6.86
CA ASP A 190 26.10 -18.43 6.88
C ASP A 190 25.82 -19.61 7.83
N ARG A 191 26.68 -20.64 7.79
CA ARG A 191 26.50 -21.83 8.64
C ARG A 191 26.69 -21.52 10.11
N ALA A 192 27.66 -20.66 10.45
CA ALA A 192 27.92 -20.25 11.82
C ALA A 192 26.75 -19.39 12.35
N ARG A 193 26.36 -18.38 11.60
CA ARG A 193 25.22 -17.52 11.91
C ARG A 193 23.93 -18.32 12.11
N ASN A 194 23.58 -19.22 11.18
CA ASN A 194 22.36 -20.01 11.28
C ASN A 194 22.39 -20.96 12.50
N ARG A 195 23.54 -21.47 12.88
CA ARG A 195 23.67 -22.26 14.12
C ARG A 195 23.39 -21.42 15.35
N GLU A 196 23.99 -20.24 15.46
CA GLU A 196 23.75 -19.30 16.57
C GLU A 196 22.27 -18.88 16.65
N LEU A 197 21.65 -18.61 15.51
CA LEU A 197 20.22 -18.28 15.42
C LEU A 197 19.33 -19.47 15.81
N ALA A 198 19.66 -20.68 15.40
CA ALA A 198 18.94 -21.89 15.81
C ALA A 198 19.08 -22.16 17.33
N GLU A 199 20.26 -21.91 17.90
CA GLU A 199 20.46 -21.97 19.36
C GLU A 199 19.65 -20.89 20.09
N LEU A 200 19.59 -19.67 19.55
CA LEU A 200 18.73 -18.60 20.05
C LEU A 200 17.26 -19.01 20.01
N ALA A 201 16.78 -19.55 18.89
CA ALA A 201 15.42 -20.07 18.76
C ALA A 201 15.11 -21.13 19.83
N GLY A 202 16.05 -22.05 20.07
CA GLY A 202 15.95 -23.07 21.13
C GLY A 202 15.83 -22.46 22.52
N ARG A 203 16.64 -21.44 22.84
CA ARG A 203 16.56 -20.71 24.14
C ARG A 203 15.25 -19.95 24.32
N LEU A 204 14.69 -19.42 23.21
CA LEU A 204 13.41 -18.71 23.19
C LEU A 204 12.21 -19.66 23.15
N GLY A 205 12.41 -20.91 22.75
CA GLY A 205 11.36 -21.91 22.57
C GLY A 205 10.44 -21.58 21.40
N VAL A 206 10.99 -21.08 20.28
CA VAL A 206 10.27 -20.76 19.06
C VAL A 206 10.86 -21.52 17.87
N PRO A 207 10.08 -21.82 16.80
CA PRO A 207 10.62 -22.46 15.60
C PRO A 207 11.54 -21.52 14.81
N CYS A 208 12.45 -22.15 14.03
CA CYS A 208 13.12 -21.50 12.93
C CYS A 208 12.31 -21.64 11.64
N VAL A 209 12.46 -20.69 10.72
CA VAL A 209 11.91 -20.72 9.38
C VAL A 209 12.99 -20.39 8.34
N ALA A 210 13.08 -21.16 7.25
CA ALA A 210 14.08 -20.95 6.21
C ALA A 210 13.49 -20.09 5.07
N THR A 211 14.21 -19.04 4.65
CA THR A 211 13.77 -18.16 3.55
C THR A 211 14.91 -17.86 2.57
N GLY A 212 14.57 -17.38 1.38
CA GLY A 212 15.53 -17.03 0.33
C GLY A 212 15.88 -15.55 0.27
N ASN A 213 15.11 -14.67 0.89
CA ASN A 213 15.22 -13.21 0.74
C ASN A 213 15.33 -12.82 -0.75
N VAL A 214 14.28 -13.16 -1.48
CA VAL A 214 14.26 -13.05 -2.94
C VAL A 214 14.13 -11.60 -3.38
N HIS A 215 15.01 -11.15 -4.31
CA HIS A 215 14.99 -9.80 -4.89
C HIS A 215 14.83 -9.82 -6.42
N ALA A 216 14.86 -11.00 -7.02
CA ALA A 216 14.67 -11.19 -8.45
C ALA A 216 14.04 -12.56 -8.73
N HIS A 217 13.22 -12.65 -9.78
CA HIS A 217 12.63 -13.91 -10.16
C HIS A 217 13.62 -14.85 -10.86
N GLU A 218 14.69 -14.31 -11.48
CA GLU A 218 15.69 -15.09 -12.22
C GLU A 218 17.10 -14.47 -12.10
N PRO A 219 18.18 -15.24 -12.30
CA PRO A 219 19.55 -14.75 -12.17
C PRO A 219 19.91 -13.60 -13.12
N ALA A 220 19.31 -13.53 -14.31
CA ALA A 220 19.57 -12.46 -15.27
C ALA A 220 19.17 -11.07 -14.73
N ARG A 221 18.18 -11.00 -13.84
CA ARG A 221 17.70 -9.77 -13.19
C ARG A 221 18.65 -9.23 -12.12
N ALA A 222 19.58 -10.03 -11.61
CA ALA A 222 20.57 -9.56 -10.63
C ALA A 222 21.45 -8.43 -11.18
N ARG A 223 21.70 -8.40 -12.49
CA ARG A 223 22.39 -7.25 -13.12
C ARG A 223 21.58 -5.94 -13.03
N LEU A 224 20.25 -6.04 -13.16
CA LEU A 224 19.37 -4.89 -12.96
C LEU A 224 19.41 -4.45 -11.51
N GLN A 225 19.38 -5.37 -10.56
CA GLN A 225 19.51 -5.07 -9.13
C GLN A 225 20.83 -4.33 -8.83
N ASP A 226 21.96 -4.76 -9.38
CA ASP A 226 23.24 -4.07 -9.22
C ASP A 226 23.17 -2.61 -9.69
N VAL A 227 22.51 -2.34 -10.83
CA VAL A 227 22.28 -0.98 -11.33
C VAL A 227 21.36 -0.20 -10.39
N LEU A 228 20.29 -0.80 -9.89
CA LEU A 228 19.35 -0.15 -8.96
C LEU A 228 20.06 0.26 -7.66
N VAL A 229 20.97 -0.58 -7.13
CA VAL A 229 21.83 -0.23 -5.98
C VAL A 229 22.71 0.96 -6.31
N ALA A 230 23.40 0.98 -7.47
CA ALA A 230 24.23 2.11 -7.87
C ALA A 230 23.42 3.41 -8.01
N VAL A 231 22.20 3.34 -8.53
CA VAL A 231 21.27 4.49 -8.62
C VAL A 231 20.84 4.96 -7.24
N ARG A 232 20.53 4.05 -6.32
CA ARG A 232 20.15 4.36 -4.93
C ARG A 232 21.25 5.09 -4.18
N GLU A 233 22.47 4.60 -4.34
CA GLU A 233 23.66 5.15 -3.67
C GLU A 233 24.27 6.35 -4.42
N HIS A 234 23.64 6.80 -5.52
CA HIS A 234 24.12 7.91 -6.35
C HIS A 234 25.59 7.75 -6.80
N THR A 235 25.98 6.53 -7.17
CA THR A 235 27.37 6.18 -7.52
C THR A 235 27.44 5.35 -8.81
N THR A 236 28.63 4.95 -9.20
CA THR A 236 28.85 4.04 -10.36
C THR A 236 28.74 2.58 -9.95
N LEU A 237 28.57 1.68 -10.92
CA LEU A 237 28.58 0.24 -10.69
C LEU A 237 29.87 -0.20 -10.00
N ASP A 238 31.03 0.26 -10.46
CA ASP A 238 32.32 -0.12 -9.87
C ASP A 238 32.42 0.34 -8.41
N ALA A 239 32.04 1.58 -8.12
CA ALA A 239 32.10 2.11 -6.77
C ALA A 239 31.02 1.56 -5.84
N SER A 240 29.92 1.01 -6.38
CA SER A 240 28.86 0.36 -5.59
C SER A 240 29.15 -1.09 -5.23
N GLU A 241 30.25 -1.67 -5.70
CA GLU A 241 30.58 -3.09 -5.51
C GLU A 241 30.46 -3.57 -4.06
N PRO A 242 30.98 -2.86 -3.04
CA PRO A 242 30.87 -3.28 -1.65
C PRO A 242 29.44 -3.24 -1.09
N LEU A 243 28.52 -2.55 -1.75
CA LEU A 243 27.13 -2.34 -1.33
C LEU A 243 26.15 -3.28 -2.05
N ARG A 244 26.65 -4.00 -3.07
CA ARG A 244 25.85 -4.98 -3.82
C ARG A 244 25.81 -6.31 -3.09
N ARG A 245 24.79 -7.13 -3.39
CA ARG A 245 24.61 -8.42 -2.71
C ARG A 245 25.65 -9.48 -3.03
N GLY A 246 26.62 -9.19 -3.89
CA GLY A 246 27.84 -9.96 -4.12
C GLY A 246 27.69 -11.25 -4.92
N ASN A 247 26.53 -11.86 -5.00
CA ASN A 247 26.26 -13.04 -5.80
C ASN A 247 24.80 -13.08 -6.28
N HIS A 248 24.49 -13.99 -7.21
CA HIS A 248 23.16 -14.11 -7.82
C HIS A 248 22.25 -15.10 -7.06
N THR A 249 22.29 -15.14 -5.73
CA THR A 249 21.57 -16.13 -4.93
C THR A 249 20.26 -15.62 -4.34
N HIS A 250 20.03 -14.30 -4.36
CA HIS A 250 18.78 -13.68 -3.95
C HIS A 250 17.71 -13.78 -5.07
N VAL A 251 17.61 -14.95 -5.66
CA VAL A 251 16.63 -15.26 -6.72
C VAL A 251 15.69 -16.36 -6.24
N LEU A 252 14.48 -16.35 -6.78
CA LEU A 252 13.49 -17.37 -6.43
C LEU A 252 14.01 -18.75 -6.80
N ALA A 253 14.26 -19.60 -5.81
CA ALA A 253 14.74 -20.97 -5.97
C ALA A 253 13.57 -21.95 -6.04
N THR A 254 13.79 -23.16 -6.56
CA THR A 254 12.79 -24.23 -6.47
C THR A 254 12.69 -24.76 -5.03
N PRO A 255 11.54 -25.35 -4.61
CA PRO A 255 11.40 -26.00 -3.30
C PRO A 255 12.50 -27.04 -3.03
N ALA A 256 12.87 -27.84 -4.03
CA ALA A 256 13.94 -28.83 -3.90
C ALA A 256 15.32 -28.18 -3.67
N ALA A 257 15.62 -27.08 -4.36
CA ALA A 257 16.86 -26.34 -4.17
C ALA A 257 16.95 -25.71 -2.77
N MET A 258 15.82 -25.20 -2.23
CA MET A 258 15.77 -24.66 -0.87
C MET A 258 15.95 -25.77 0.17
N ALA A 259 15.33 -26.93 0.00
CA ALA A 259 15.54 -28.09 0.88
C ALA A 259 17.01 -28.55 0.89
N ALA A 260 17.65 -28.60 -0.27
CA ALA A 260 19.08 -28.92 -0.37
C ALA A 260 19.97 -27.84 0.29
N ARG A 261 19.60 -26.55 0.14
CA ARG A 261 20.32 -25.43 0.74
C ARG A 261 20.32 -25.49 2.27
N PHE A 262 19.23 -26.01 2.87
CA PHE A 262 19.01 -26.11 4.31
C PHE A 262 18.96 -27.58 4.79
N GLU A 263 19.76 -28.47 4.17
CA GLU A 263 19.82 -29.90 4.52
C GLU A 263 20.10 -30.18 6.01
N ASP A 264 20.79 -29.26 6.68
CA ASP A 264 21.12 -29.30 8.11
C ASP A 264 20.06 -28.62 9.02
N HIS A 265 19.01 -28.00 8.44
CA HIS A 265 17.86 -27.40 9.14
C HIS A 265 16.54 -27.80 8.47
N PRO A 266 16.22 -29.10 8.28
CA PRO A 266 15.04 -29.55 7.57
C PRO A 266 13.73 -29.10 8.23
N ASP A 267 13.72 -28.96 9.57
CA ASP A 267 12.56 -28.48 10.32
C ASP A 267 12.24 -27.02 10.00
N ALA A 268 13.25 -26.17 9.70
CA ALA A 268 13.04 -24.79 9.30
C ALA A 268 12.43 -24.69 7.88
N VAL A 269 12.76 -25.64 7.01
CA VAL A 269 12.11 -25.77 5.68
C VAL A 269 10.64 -26.21 5.86
N ALA A 270 10.39 -27.24 6.64
CA ALA A 270 9.04 -27.74 6.90
C ALA A 270 8.14 -26.69 7.61
N GLU A 271 8.73 -25.82 8.42
CA GLU A 271 8.01 -24.73 9.09
C GLU A 271 7.43 -23.72 8.10
N THR A 272 8.03 -23.53 6.90
CA THR A 272 7.51 -22.60 5.90
C THR A 272 6.09 -23.00 5.45
N GLU A 273 5.84 -24.27 5.27
CA GLU A 273 4.52 -24.77 4.89
C GLU A 273 3.53 -24.72 6.05
N ARG A 274 3.98 -25.14 7.28
CA ARG A 274 3.15 -25.06 8.48
C ARG A 274 2.69 -23.61 8.74
N LEU A 275 3.61 -22.67 8.63
CA LEU A 275 3.31 -21.25 8.80
C LEU A 275 2.40 -20.76 7.68
N ALA A 276 2.72 -21.04 6.43
CA ALA A 276 1.92 -20.64 5.27
C ALA A 276 0.46 -21.14 5.38
N ALA A 277 0.21 -22.31 5.94
CA ALA A 277 -1.14 -22.84 6.15
C ALA A 277 -2.00 -21.97 7.10
N THR A 278 -1.38 -21.14 7.95
CA THR A 278 -2.07 -20.21 8.87
C THR A 278 -2.26 -18.81 8.29
N LEU A 279 -1.65 -18.50 7.15
CA LEU A 279 -1.69 -17.20 6.49
C LEU A 279 -2.76 -17.23 5.39
N ILE A 280 -4.02 -17.02 5.77
CA ILE A 280 -5.19 -17.27 4.92
C ILE A 280 -5.85 -16.00 4.37
N PHE A 281 -5.28 -14.83 4.64
CA PHE A 281 -5.84 -13.55 4.19
C PHE A 281 -5.82 -13.45 2.66
N ASP A 282 -6.97 -13.13 2.08
CA ASP A 282 -7.14 -12.89 0.64
C ASP A 282 -7.45 -11.42 0.41
N LEU A 283 -6.52 -10.71 -0.24
CA LEU A 283 -6.67 -9.29 -0.56
C LEU A 283 -7.66 -9.04 -1.72
N THR A 284 -8.00 -10.05 -2.51
CA THR A 284 -9.00 -9.96 -3.59
C THR A 284 -10.43 -10.17 -3.12
N ALA A 285 -10.62 -10.66 -1.89
CA ALA A 285 -11.92 -10.81 -1.27
C ALA A 285 -12.50 -9.45 -0.82
N ASP A 286 -13.78 -9.45 -0.46
CA ASP A 286 -14.44 -8.26 0.10
C ASP A 286 -13.76 -7.86 1.42
N LEU A 287 -13.11 -6.72 1.43
CA LEU A 287 -12.45 -6.13 2.60
C LEU A 287 -13.43 -5.45 3.55
N GLY A 288 -14.74 -5.52 3.28
CA GLY A 288 -15.77 -4.84 4.07
C GLY A 288 -15.66 -3.32 3.99
N TYR A 289 -15.23 -2.78 2.84
CA TYR A 289 -15.15 -1.34 2.65
C TYR A 289 -16.52 -0.69 2.79
N ARG A 290 -16.59 0.39 3.58
CA ARG A 290 -17.77 1.24 3.72
C ARG A 290 -17.35 2.69 3.60
N TYR A 291 -18.11 3.47 2.84
CA TYR A 291 -17.88 4.91 2.77
C TYR A 291 -18.25 5.59 4.10
N PRO A 292 -17.67 6.75 4.43
CA PRO A 292 -18.00 7.48 5.65
C PRO A 292 -19.50 7.79 5.74
N ARG A 293 -20.12 7.54 6.92
CA ARG A 293 -21.55 7.75 7.17
C ARG A 293 -22.49 6.82 6.36
N ALA A 294 -22.00 5.65 5.94
CA ALA A 294 -22.85 4.65 5.28
C ALA A 294 -24.08 4.21 6.12
N GLU A 295 -24.04 4.45 7.44
CA GLU A 295 -25.06 4.06 8.41
C GLU A 295 -26.05 5.20 8.75
N ASP A 296 -26.02 6.34 8.02
CA ASP A 296 -26.95 7.47 8.26
C ASP A 296 -28.36 7.10 7.77
N GLU A 297 -29.22 6.71 8.69
CA GLU A 297 -30.63 6.34 8.43
C GLU A 297 -31.46 7.50 7.81
N GLU A 298 -30.99 8.74 7.91
CA GLU A 298 -31.65 9.91 7.33
C GLU A 298 -31.09 10.30 5.95
N ALA A 299 -30.12 9.57 5.42
CA ALA A 299 -29.40 9.94 4.18
C ALA A 299 -30.36 10.09 2.99
N ASP A 300 -31.35 9.22 2.86
CA ASP A 300 -32.33 9.26 1.76
C ASP A 300 -33.14 10.57 1.80
N ARG A 301 -33.64 10.95 2.96
CA ARG A 301 -34.41 12.18 3.16
C ARG A 301 -33.55 13.41 2.93
N LYS A 302 -32.31 13.39 3.40
CA LYS A 302 -31.36 14.50 3.24
C LYS A 302 -31.00 14.69 1.76
N LEU A 303 -30.73 13.61 1.02
CA LEU A 303 -30.39 13.68 -0.39
C LEU A 303 -31.60 14.19 -1.22
N ALA A 304 -32.79 13.68 -0.99
CA ALA A 304 -34.00 14.16 -1.64
C ALA A 304 -34.20 15.68 -1.39
N ALA A 305 -34.06 16.12 -0.12
CA ALA A 305 -34.18 17.53 0.21
C ALA A 305 -33.12 18.42 -0.46
N VAL A 306 -31.90 17.92 -0.69
CA VAL A 306 -30.89 18.64 -1.47
C VAL A 306 -31.32 18.75 -2.94
N CYS A 307 -31.80 17.66 -3.52
CA CYS A 307 -32.28 17.64 -4.90
C CYS A 307 -33.46 18.60 -5.10
N ASP A 308 -34.45 18.55 -4.21
CA ASP A 308 -35.65 19.44 -4.26
C ASP A 308 -35.29 20.92 -4.21
N ARG A 309 -34.39 21.31 -3.31
CA ARG A 309 -33.91 22.70 -3.21
C ARG A 309 -33.25 23.20 -4.49
N CYS A 310 -32.57 22.34 -5.21
CA CYS A 310 -31.84 22.68 -6.43
C CYS A 310 -32.73 22.56 -7.69
N PHE A 311 -33.83 21.80 -7.60
CA PHE A 311 -34.65 21.43 -8.74
C PHE A 311 -35.28 22.66 -9.44
N ASP A 312 -35.90 23.57 -8.71
CA ASP A 312 -36.54 24.76 -9.28
C ASP A 312 -35.56 25.71 -9.97
N THR A 313 -34.31 25.75 -9.50
CA THR A 313 -33.25 26.53 -10.13
C THR A 313 -32.79 25.90 -11.45
N ARG A 314 -32.74 24.57 -11.53
CA ARG A 314 -32.27 23.83 -12.70
C ARG A 314 -33.39 23.65 -13.74
N TYR A 315 -34.62 23.39 -13.30
CA TYR A 315 -35.79 23.16 -14.10
C TYR A 315 -36.93 24.11 -13.66
N PRO A 316 -36.87 25.42 -14.02
CA PRO A 316 -37.85 26.39 -13.57
C PRO A 316 -39.26 26.07 -14.06
N MET A 317 -40.26 26.64 -13.41
CA MET A 317 -41.65 26.55 -13.82
C MET A 317 -41.81 27.01 -15.27
N GLY A 318 -42.43 26.16 -16.08
CA GLY A 318 -42.56 26.41 -17.55
C GLY A 318 -41.47 25.80 -18.43
N SER A 319 -40.42 25.19 -17.85
CA SER A 319 -39.46 24.41 -18.63
C SER A 319 -40.13 23.16 -19.25
N GLY A 320 -39.98 22.97 -20.57
CA GLY A 320 -40.48 21.78 -21.27
C GLY A 320 -39.86 20.46 -20.78
N LEU A 321 -38.71 20.52 -20.11
CA LEU A 321 -38.00 19.35 -19.60
C LEU A 321 -38.41 18.95 -18.16
N ARG A 322 -39.18 19.83 -17.48
CA ARG A 322 -39.47 19.69 -16.03
C ARG A 322 -40.15 18.35 -15.69
N ALA A 323 -41.18 17.96 -16.46
CA ALA A 323 -41.89 16.72 -16.22
C ALA A 323 -41.00 15.50 -16.36
N THR A 324 -40.18 15.44 -17.39
CA THR A 324 -39.20 14.36 -17.63
C THR A 324 -38.13 14.35 -16.54
N ALA A 325 -37.64 15.53 -16.13
CA ALA A 325 -36.66 15.68 -15.07
C ALA A 325 -37.20 15.22 -13.71
N THR A 326 -38.49 15.52 -13.38
CA THR A 326 -39.10 15.02 -12.14
C THR A 326 -39.16 13.50 -12.12
N ALA A 327 -39.69 12.87 -13.17
CA ALA A 327 -39.78 11.43 -13.29
C ALA A 327 -38.40 10.76 -13.19
N ARG A 328 -37.40 11.35 -13.81
CA ARG A 328 -36.02 10.85 -13.76
C ARG A 328 -35.41 10.99 -12.38
N MET A 329 -35.63 12.11 -11.68
CA MET A 329 -35.16 12.34 -10.32
C MET A 329 -35.74 11.30 -9.35
N ASP A 330 -37.07 11.09 -9.42
CA ASP A 330 -37.75 10.09 -8.58
C ASP A 330 -37.21 8.68 -8.82
N GLN A 331 -36.99 8.29 -10.07
CA GLN A 331 -36.41 7.02 -10.46
C GLN A 331 -34.97 6.86 -9.92
N GLU A 332 -34.14 7.87 -10.07
CA GLU A 332 -32.75 7.79 -9.60
C GLU A 332 -32.65 7.80 -8.08
N LEU A 333 -33.43 8.62 -7.37
CA LEU A 333 -33.48 8.60 -5.91
C LEU A 333 -33.95 7.26 -5.37
N ALA A 334 -34.93 6.61 -6.01
CA ALA A 334 -35.36 5.25 -5.63
C ALA A 334 -34.21 4.26 -5.82
N LEU A 335 -33.54 4.25 -6.97
CA LEU A 335 -32.40 3.36 -7.25
C LEU A 335 -31.25 3.59 -6.27
N ILE A 336 -30.88 4.87 -6.00
CA ILE A 336 -29.81 5.22 -5.05
C ILE A 336 -30.13 4.73 -3.64
N ARG A 337 -31.40 4.86 -3.20
CA ARG A 337 -31.89 4.34 -1.92
C ARG A 337 -31.79 2.82 -1.88
N ASP A 338 -32.30 2.12 -2.90
CA ASP A 338 -32.33 0.66 -2.95
C ASP A 338 -30.89 0.07 -2.97
N LEU A 339 -29.93 0.80 -3.51
CA LEU A 339 -28.49 0.46 -3.46
C LEU A 339 -27.79 0.91 -2.16
N GLY A 340 -28.46 1.64 -1.25
CA GLY A 340 -27.86 2.17 -0.02
C GLY A 340 -26.81 3.24 -0.25
N LEU A 341 -26.91 4.02 -1.33
CA LEU A 341 -25.86 4.97 -1.76
C LEU A 341 -26.15 6.44 -1.44
N SER A 342 -27.27 6.77 -0.78
CA SER A 342 -27.66 8.16 -0.52
C SER A 342 -26.59 8.94 0.27
N GLY A 343 -25.98 8.30 1.29
CA GLY A 343 -24.87 8.89 2.04
C GLY A 343 -23.62 9.12 1.20
N PHE A 344 -23.38 8.27 0.20
CA PHE A 344 -22.27 8.42 -0.73
C PHE A 344 -22.42 9.69 -1.59
N PHE A 345 -23.62 9.97 -2.12
CA PHE A 345 -23.89 11.20 -2.87
C PHE A 345 -23.81 12.44 -1.97
N LEU A 346 -24.33 12.35 -0.75
CA LEU A 346 -24.22 13.44 0.23
C LEU A 346 -22.78 13.78 0.60
N LEU A 347 -21.92 12.76 0.75
CA LEU A 347 -20.49 12.95 1.00
C LEU A 347 -19.82 13.76 -0.12
N HIS A 348 -20.13 13.46 -1.38
CA HIS A 348 -19.57 14.18 -2.52
C HIS A 348 -20.15 15.60 -2.64
N HIS A 349 -21.43 15.77 -2.33
CA HIS A 349 -22.04 17.12 -2.25
C HIS A 349 -21.37 17.96 -1.16
N GLU A 350 -21.14 17.41 0.03
CA GLU A 350 -20.43 18.07 1.15
C GLU A 350 -18.99 18.46 0.74
N MET A 351 -18.31 17.61 -0.01
CA MET A 351 -16.99 17.91 -0.58
C MET A 351 -17.02 19.12 -1.52
N LEU A 352 -18.06 19.26 -2.34
CA LEU A 352 -18.24 20.45 -3.21
C LEU A 352 -18.55 21.71 -2.42
N GLU A 353 -19.35 21.62 -1.35
CA GLU A 353 -19.62 22.77 -0.51
C GLU A 353 -18.35 23.26 0.20
N LEU A 354 -17.55 22.33 0.74
CA LEU A 354 -16.24 22.62 1.32
C LEU A 354 -15.31 23.27 0.27
N ALA A 355 -15.28 22.75 -0.95
CA ALA A 355 -14.50 23.34 -2.03
C ALA A 355 -14.99 24.74 -2.43
N ARG A 356 -16.29 25.02 -2.33
CA ARG A 356 -16.88 26.34 -2.56
C ARG A 356 -16.42 27.34 -1.50
N GLU A 357 -16.41 26.93 -0.23
CA GLU A 357 -15.89 27.75 0.88
C GLU A 357 -14.41 28.10 0.66
N VAL A 358 -13.58 27.10 0.39
CA VAL A 358 -12.16 27.28 0.09
C VAL A 358 -11.95 28.20 -1.13
N ALA A 359 -12.76 28.05 -2.17
CA ALA A 359 -12.65 28.91 -3.35
C ALA A 359 -12.95 30.39 -3.05
N ARG A 360 -13.92 30.67 -2.16
CA ARG A 360 -14.22 32.04 -1.70
C ARG A 360 -13.08 32.61 -0.87
N GLU A 361 -12.49 31.82 0.01
CA GLU A 361 -11.33 32.22 0.81
C GLU A 361 -10.11 32.55 -0.08
N VAL A 362 -9.84 31.72 -1.07
CA VAL A 362 -8.64 31.86 -1.96
C VAL A 362 -8.82 32.96 -3.00
N ARG A 363 -10.04 33.13 -3.55
CA ARG A 363 -10.30 34.01 -4.69
C ARG A 363 -10.98 35.32 -4.33
N GLY A 364 -11.51 35.42 -3.11
CA GLY A 364 -12.37 36.53 -2.67
C GLY A 364 -13.83 36.36 -3.15
N ASN A 365 -14.74 37.11 -2.51
CA ASN A 365 -16.18 37.02 -2.73
C ASN A 365 -16.66 37.71 -4.02
N ASP A 366 -15.84 38.57 -4.61
CA ASP A 366 -16.24 39.50 -5.70
C ASP A 366 -16.00 38.93 -7.10
N VAL A 367 -15.57 37.69 -7.21
CA VAL A 367 -15.29 37.04 -8.50
C VAL A 367 -16.46 36.15 -8.88
N ALA A 368 -17.01 36.33 -10.08
CA ALA A 368 -18.12 35.52 -10.59
C ALA A 368 -17.86 33.99 -10.48
N ARG A 369 -16.60 33.57 -10.57
CA ARG A 369 -16.18 32.18 -10.37
C ARG A 369 -16.31 31.68 -8.92
N SER A 370 -16.39 32.57 -7.92
CA SER A 370 -16.59 32.15 -6.53
C SER A 370 -18.00 31.69 -6.22
N LEU A 371 -18.96 32.04 -7.09
CA LEU A 371 -20.37 31.65 -6.99
C LEU A 371 -20.63 30.23 -7.54
N LEU A 372 -19.72 29.69 -8.35
CA LEU A 372 -19.85 28.36 -8.92
C LEU A 372 -19.04 27.35 -8.11
N PRO A 373 -19.53 26.10 -7.96
CA PRO A 373 -18.70 25.02 -7.40
C PRO A 373 -17.38 24.97 -8.19
N PRO A 374 -16.23 25.07 -7.52
CA PRO A 374 -14.94 25.08 -8.21
C PRO A 374 -14.58 23.72 -8.83
N GLY A 375 -15.22 22.64 -8.34
CA GLY A 375 -15.06 21.29 -8.84
C GLY A 375 -16.17 20.90 -9.80
N ARG A 376 -15.89 19.88 -10.60
CA ARG A 376 -16.87 19.25 -11.47
C ARG A 376 -16.62 17.76 -11.54
N GLY A 377 -17.72 16.98 -11.55
CA GLY A 377 -17.66 15.57 -11.84
C GLY A 377 -17.37 15.30 -13.33
N ARG A 378 -16.76 14.16 -13.56
CA ARG A 378 -16.48 13.63 -14.91
C ARG A 378 -16.76 12.12 -14.95
N GLY A 379 -16.58 11.51 -16.11
CA GLY A 379 -16.84 10.08 -16.29
C GLY A 379 -18.33 9.76 -16.37
N SER A 380 -18.74 8.62 -15.84
CA SER A 380 -20.12 8.13 -15.89
C SER A 380 -21.10 8.92 -15.02
N SER A 381 -20.63 9.59 -13.97
CA SER A 381 -21.45 10.40 -13.06
C SER A 381 -22.21 11.54 -13.72
N VAL A 382 -21.75 12.00 -14.90
CA VAL A 382 -22.44 13.06 -15.66
C VAL A 382 -23.81 12.63 -16.20
N SER A 383 -24.12 11.34 -16.24
CA SER A 383 -25.41 10.82 -16.69
C SER A 383 -26.50 10.81 -15.60
N SER A 384 -26.15 11.19 -14.36
CA SER A 384 -27.09 11.24 -13.24
C SER A 384 -27.72 12.62 -13.07
N ILE A 385 -29.06 12.68 -12.97
CA ILE A 385 -29.76 13.91 -12.62
C ILE A 385 -29.48 14.32 -11.16
N VAL A 386 -29.30 13.35 -10.27
CA VAL A 386 -28.92 13.63 -8.88
C VAL A 386 -27.55 14.32 -8.81
N CYS A 387 -26.57 13.85 -9.60
CA CYS A 387 -25.28 14.54 -9.73
C CYS A 387 -25.43 15.94 -10.33
N TYR A 388 -26.31 16.14 -11.28
CA TYR A 388 -26.57 17.46 -11.86
C TYR A 388 -27.23 18.41 -10.86
N LEU A 389 -28.23 17.95 -10.12
CA LEU A 389 -28.94 18.77 -9.11
C LEU A 389 -28.02 19.13 -7.93
N THR A 390 -27.23 18.19 -7.43
CA THR A 390 -26.31 18.41 -6.32
C THR A 390 -25.06 19.24 -6.70
N GLY A 391 -24.89 19.52 -8.02
CA GLY A 391 -23.74 20.27 -8.53
C GLY A 391 -22.49 19.42 -8.79
N LEU A 392 -22.56 18.10 -8.59
CA LEU A 392 -21.50 17.15 -8.95
C LEU A 392 -21.25 17.09 -10.44
N SER A 393 -22.29 17.26 -11.26
CA SER A 393 -22.20 17.41 -12.70
C SER A 393 -22.70 18.78 -13.16
N HIS A 394 -22.11 19.32 -14.22
CA HIS A 394 -22.59 20.53 -14.89
C HIS A 394 -23.33 20.21 -16.20
N VAL A 395 -23.39 18.93 -16.56
CA VAL A 395 -24.09 18.45 -17.77
C VAL A 395 -25.51 18.06 -17.38
N ASP A 396 -26.51 18.67 -18.05
CA ASP A 396 -27.90 18.27 -17.88
C ASP A 396 -28.15 16.93 -18.60
N PRO A 397 -28.45 15.86 -17.87
CA PRO A 397 -28.61 14.53 -18.44
C PRO A 397 -29.95 14.40 -19.24
N ILE A 398 -30.93 15.28 -18.98
CA ILE A 398 -32.20 15.25 -19.67
C ILE A 398 -32.07 15.94 -21.02
N ASP A 399 -31.49 17.14 -21.06
CA ASP A 399 -31.25 17.89 -22.29
C ASP A 399 -30.30 17.16 -23.25
N ASN A 400 -29.34 16.42 -22.69
CA ASN A 400 -28.36 15.64 -23.45
C ASN A 400 -28.75 14.16 -23.64
N GLU A 401 -29.95 13.75 -23.28
CA GLU A 401 -30.47 12.37 -23.43
C GLU A 401 -29.56 11.27 -22.86
N LEU A 402 -28.93 11.53 -21.72
CA LEU A 402 -27.99 10.59 -21.11
C LEU A 402 -28.69 9.51 -20.29
N HIS A 403 -28.22 8.26 -20.41
CA HIS A 403 -28.76 7.10 -19.71
C HIS A 403 -28.01 6.80 -18.40
N ILE A 404 -28.74 6.63 -17.28
CA ILE A 404 -28.18 6.33 -15.96
C ILE A 404 -27.45 4.98 -15.90
N GLY A 405 -27.87 3.99 -16.68
CA GLY A 405 -27.34 2.62 -16.65
C GLY A 405 -25.82 2.50 -16.87
N ARG A 406 -25.17 3.56 -17.33
CA ARG A 406 -23.69 3.63 -17.41
C ARG A 406 -23.04 3.98 -16.07
N PHE A 407 -23.79 4.55 -15.14
CA PHE A 407 -23.28 5.00 -13.82
C PHE A 407 -23.86 4.14 -12.70
N LEU A 408 -25.17 3.91 -12.68
CA LEU A 408 -25.88 3.10 -11.70
C LEU A 408 -26.78 2.09 -12.40
N SER A 409 -26.77 0.84 -11.94
CA SER A 409 -27.69 -0.23 -12.35
C SER A 409 -27.95 -1.16 -11.19
N GLU A 410 -29.07 -1.87 -11.22
CA GLU A 410 -29.45 -2.86 -10.18
C GLU A 410 -28.42 -3.98 -9.98
N GLY A 411 -27.57 -4.25 -10.96
CA GLY A 411 -26.52 -5.27 -10.92
C GLY A 411 -25.16 -4.77 -10.43
N ILE A 412 -25.07 -3.55 -9.89
CA ILE A 412 -23.79 -2.99 -9.45
C ILE A 412 -23.32 -3.75 -8.18
N THR A 413 -22.12 -4.33 -8.23
CA THR A 413 -21.52 -5.07 -7.12
C THR A 413 -20.46 -4.28 -6.37
N ALA A 414 -20.03 -3.13 -6.89
CA ALA A 414 -19.04 -2.24 -6.30
C ALA A 414 -19.58 -0.82 -6.18
N LEU A 415 -19.02 -0.03 -5.27
CA LEU A 415 -19.35 1.39 -5.17
C LEU A 415 -19.04 2.10 -6.49
N PRO A 416 -19.92 3.00 -6.96
CA PRO A 416 -19.63 3.81 -8.12
C PRO A 416 -18.46 4.75 -7.84
N ASP A 417 -17.71 5.09 -8.90
CA ASP A 417 -16.64 6.06 -8.83
C ASP A 417 -17.15 7.45 -9.25
N ILE A 418 -16.91 8.47 -8.42
CA ILE A 418 -17.20 9.86 -8.73
C ILE A 418 -15.89 10.64 -8.74
N ASP A 419 -15.36 10.89 -9.90
CA ASP A 419 -14.21 11.75 -10.11
C ASP A 419 -14.59 13.23 -10.00
N LEU A 420 -13.87 14.01 -9.18
CA LEU A 420 -14.03 15.45 -9.06
C LEU A 420 -12.74 16.17 -9.44
N ASP A 421 -12.79 16.99 -10.48
CA ASP A 421 -11.68 17.83 -10.90
C ASP A 421 -11.72 19.20 -10.19
N PHE A 422 -10.62 19.60 -9.54
CA PHE A 422 -10.49 20.91 -8.90
C PHE A 422 -9.36 21.74 -9.54
N PRO A 423 -9.56 23.06 -9.72
CA PRO A 423 -8.51 23.96 -10.16
C PRO A 423 -7.32 23.96 -9.22
N ARG A 424 -6.13 24.17 -9.78
CA ARG A 424 -4.86 24.09 -9.03
C ARG A 424 -4.79 25.03 -7.82
N ASP A 425 -5.30 26.25 -7.96
CA ASP A 425 -5.33 27.27 -6.91
C ASP A 425 -6.19 26.84 -5.71
N VAL A 426 -7.36 26.27 -5.96
CA VAL A 426 -8.27 25.77 -4.91
C VAL A 426 -7.75 24.45 -4.33
N ARG A 427 -7.25 23.54 -5.15
CA ARG A 427 -6.82 22.19 -4.74
C ARG A 427 -5.77 22.23 -3.63
N ALA A 428 -4.80 23.13 -3.72
CA ALA A 428 -3.72 23.22 -2.74
C ALA A 428 -4.23 23.59 -1.33
N ALA A 429 -5.25 24.43 -1.25
CA ALA A 429 -5.90 24.80 0.01
C ALA A 429 -6.99 23.80 0.44
N LEU A 430 -7.64 23.12 -0.51
CA LEU A 430 -8.70 22.15 -0.25
C LEU A 430 -8.17 20.87 0.40
N ILE A 431 -7.01 20.36 -0.01
CA ILE A 431 -6.44 19.10 0.53
C ILE A 431 -6.32 19.12 2.07
N PRO A 432 -5.71 20.13 2.72
CA PRO A 432 -5.67 20.20 4.18
C PRO A 432 -7.07 20.26 4.80
N ARG A 433 -7.99 21.04 4.22
CA ARG A 433 -9.35 21.20 4.71
C ARG A 433 -10.15 19.90 4.67
N VAL A 434 -9.95 19.08 3.64
CA VAL A 434 -10.55 17.75 3.53
C VAL A 434 -10.06 16.84 4.67
N HIS A 435 -8.75 16.84 4.95
CA HIS A 435 -8.20 16.09 6.07
C HIS A 435 -8.66 16.59 7.44
N GLU A 436 -8.88 17.89 7.61
CA GLU A 436 -9.44 18.48 8.81
C GLU A 436 -10.92 18.10 8.99
N HIS A 437 -11.70 18.18 7.92
CA HIS A 437 -13.14 17.96 7.93
C HIS A 437 -13.52 16.48 8.11
N PHE A 438 -12.94 15.59 7.32
CA PHE A 438 -13.25 14.15 7.34
C PHE A 438 -12.34 13.33 8.28
N GLY A 439 -11.25 13.93 8.72
CA GLY A 439 -10.23 13.27 9.55
C GLY A 439 -9.26 12.40 8.75
N ARG A 440 -8.06 12.25 9.29
CA ARG A 440 -6.97 11.50 8.65
C ARG A 440 -7.24 9.99 8.45
N LYS A 441 -8.23 9.44 9.14
CA LYS A 441 -8.62 8.03 9.01
C LYS A 441 -9.53 7.78 7.81
N GLN A 442 -10.15 8.84 7.25
CA GLN A 442 -11.14 8.74 6.17
C GLN A 442 -10.72 9.50 4.91
N ALA A 443 -9.56 10.14 4.92
CA ALA A 443 -9.00 10.85 3.79
C ALA A 443 -7.54 10.46 3.59
N ALA A 444 -7.15 10.17 2.35
CA ALA A 444 -5.80 9.81 1.99
C ALA A 444 -5.40 10.46 0.67
N LEU A 445 -4.11 10.73 0.51
CA LEU A 445 -3.54 11.05 -0.80
C LEU A 445 -3.20 9.75 -1.51
N VAL A 446 -3.61 9.62 -2.76
CA VAL A 446 -3.22 8.50 -3.60
C VAL A 446 -1.73 8.61 -3.92
N ALA A 447 -0.97 7.56 -3.61
CA ALA A 447 0.43 7.47 -3.97
C ALA A 447 0.56 7.22 -5.48
N ALA A 448 1.42 8.00 -6.14
CA ALA A 448 1.78 7.78 -7.53
C ALA A 448 3.24 7.32 -7.61
N PHE A 449 3.48 6.19 -8.25
CA PHE A 449 4.81 5.62 -8.44
C PHE A 449 5.32 5.97 -9.84
N PRO A 450 6.31 6.89 -9.98
CA PRO A 450 6.89 7.17 -11.28
C PRO A 450 7.71 5.97 -11.74
N THR A 451 7.40 5.46 -12.93
CA THR A 451 8.16 4.41 -13.58
C THR A 451 9.26 4.99 -14.49
N TYR A 452 10.38 4.29 -14.60
CA TYR A 452 11.39 4.62 -15.57
C TYR A 452 10.88 4.43 -17.00
N ARG A 453 10.79 5.51 -17.76
CA ARG A 453 10.63 5.47 -19.21
C ARG A 453 11.98 5.50 -19.88
N ALA A 454 12.08 5.13 -21.17
CA ALA A 454 13.34 4.99 -21.91
C ALA A 454 14.34 6.12 -21.66
N ARG A 455 13.94 7.39 -21.74
CA ARG A 455 14.83 8.54 -21.50
C ARG A 455 15.37 8.60 -20.07
N GLY A 456 14.53 8.31 -19.06
CA GLY A 456 14.94 8.27 -17.66
C GLY A 456 15.88 7.10 -17.40
N ALA A 457 15.53 5.92 -17.91
CA ALA A 457 16.33 4.70 -17.76
C ALA A 457 17.73 4.88 -18.40
N ILE A 458 17.81 5.39 -19.62
CA ILE A 458 19.10 5.65 -20.31
C ILE A 458 19.96 6.61 -19.49
N ARG A 459 19.37 7.68 -18.96
CA ARG A 459 20.11 8.67 -18.17
C ARG A 459 20.65 8.07 -16.87
N GLU A 460 19.84 7.36 -16.10
CA GLU A 460 20.28 6.80 -14.82
C GLU A 460 21.24 5.62 -15.02
N LEU A 461 20.98 4.77 -16.03
CA LEU A 461 21.92 3.72 -16.43
C LEU A 461 23.25 4.31 -16.91
N GLY A 462 23.23 5.37 -17.71
CA GLY A 462 24.44 6.06 -18.17
C GLY A 462 25.28 6.56 -17.00
N LYS A 463 24.65 7.18 -15.98
CA LYS A 463 25.36 7.60 -14.77
C LYS A 463 25.96 6.40 -14.00
N ALA A 464 25.18 5.32 -13.82
CA ALA A 464 25.66 4.10 -13.16
C ALA A 464 26.85 3.47 -13.91
N LEU A 465 26.89 3.57 -15.24
CA LEU A 465 28.00 3.11 -16.07
C LEU A 465 29.16 4.12 -16.16
N GLY A 466 29.08 5.25 -15.46
CA GLY A 466 30.13 6.30 -15.50
C GLY A 466 30.21 7.03 -16.84
N LEU A 467 29.14 6.99 -17.66
CA LEU A 467 29.13 7.73 -18.93
C LEU A 467 28.93 9.25 -18.67
N PRO A 468 29.52 10.11 -19.47
CA PRO A 468 29.27 11.54 -19.37
C PRO A 468 27.80 11.86 -19.65
N PRO A 469 27.25 12.92 -19.03
CA PRO A 469 25.83 13.31 -19.16
C PRO A 469 25.47 13.76 -20.60
#